data_027fdefb7f0812558fff3b6a9bc5bbdc
#
_entry.id   027fdefb7f0812558fff3b6a9bc5bbdc
#
_cell.length_a   1.000
_cell.length_b   1.000
_cell.length_c   1.000
_cell.angle_alpha   90.00
_cell.angle_beta   90.00
_cell.angle_gamma   90.00
#
_symmetry.space_group_name_H-M   'P 1'
#
loop_
_entity.id
_entity.type
_entity.pdbx_description
1 polymer ?
#
loop_
_entity_poly.entity_id
_entity_poly.type
_entity_poly.pdbx_seq_one_letter_code
_entity_poly.pdbx_strand_id
1 'polypeptide(L)' 'METQVKQIIAQVLNVGLDVITDELSSGDIPEWDSVGNLAIISTIEQELEVEFPLEDLFDLTSVRSIIDEVQQLKNA' A
#
# COMPACT_ATOMS: atom_id res chain seq x y z
N MET A 1 -2.92 10.63 6.93
CA MET A 1 -2.68 9.96 5.65
C MET A 1 -1.88 8.68 5.79
N GLU A 2 -0.71 8.73 6.40
CA GLU A 2 0.09 7.51 6.59
C GLU A 2 -0.66 6.43 7.37
N THR A 3 -1.34 6.83 8.43
CA THR A 3 -2.12 5.89 9.24
C THR A 3 -3.21 5.22 8.42
N GLN A 4 -3.89 5.98 7.57
CA GLN A 4 -4.94 5.43 6.72
C GLN A 4 -4.37 4.38 5.76
N VAL A 5 -3.24 4.67 5.14
CA VAL A 5 -2.60 3.73 4.22
C VAL A 5 -2.23 2.44 4.95
N LYS A 6 -1.60 2.58 6.12
CA LYS A 6 -1.22 1.41 6.91
C LYS A 6 -2.42 0.59 7.35
N GLN A 7 -3.51 1.25 7.74
CA GLN A 7 -4.74 0.55 8.12
C GLN A 7 -5.33 -0.23 6.96
N ILE A 8 -5.31 0.35 5.76
CA ILE A 8 -5.80 -0.34 4.56
C ILE A 8 -4.95 -1.57 4.29
N ILE A 9 -3.64 -1.43 4.34
CA ILE A 9 -2.73 -2.57 4.10
C ILE A 9 -2.99 -3.67 5.12
N ALA A 10 -3.09 -3.32 6.39
CA ALA A 10 -3.34 -4.31 7.44
C ALA A 10 -4.67 -5.03 7.22
N GLN A 11 -5.71 -4.32 6.84
CA GLN A 11 -7.02 -4.90 6.56
C GLN A 11 -6.98 -5.85 5.37
N VAL A 12 -6.37 -5.41 4.29
CA VAL A 12 -6.30 -6.21 3.06
C VAL A 12 -5.53 -7.51 3.32
N LEU A 13 -4.43 -7.41 4.04
CA LEU A 13 -3.59 -8.58 4.33
C LEU A 13 -4.08 -9.39 5.52
N ASN A 14 -5.07 -8.87 6.25
CA ASN A 14 -5.63 -9.51 7.43
C ASN A 14 -4.56 -9.78 8.50
N VAL A 15 -3.77 -8.76 8.79
CA VAL A 15 -2.74 -8.81 9.83
C VAL A 15 -2.93 -7.62 10.76
N GLY A 16 -2.25 -7.65 11.91
CA GLY A 16 -2.31 -6.53 12.86
C GLY A 16 -1.62 -5.30 12.33
N LEU A 17 -2.08 -4.13 12.75
CA LEU A 17 -1.49 -2.87 12.33
C LEU A 17 -0.02 -2.77 12.75
N ASP A 18 0.34 -3.40 13.85
CA ASP A 18 1.71 -3.41 14.34
C ASP A 18 2.70 -4.12 13.41
N VAL A 19 2.19 -4.97 12.53
CA VAL A 19 3.02 -5.65 11.52
C VAL A 19 3.42 -4.69 10.40
N ILE A 20 2.59 -3.68 10.15
CA ILE A 20 2.78 -2.77 9.02
C ILE A 20 3.72 -1.64 9.42
N THR A 21 5.02 -1.91 9.32
CA THR A 21 6.05 -0.90 9.60
C THR A 21 6.46 -0.22 8.31
N ASP A 22 7.18 0.91 8.44
CA ASP A 22 7.62 1.67 7.27
C ASP A 22 8.54 0.86 6.37
N GLU A 23 9.27 -0.10 6.94
CA GLU A 23 10.25 -0.90 6.22
C GLU A 23 9.69 -2.18 5.62
N LEU A 24 8.42 -2.48 5.92
CA LEU A 24 7.81 -3.72 5.42
C LEU A 24 7.62 -3.66 3.91
N SER A 25 7.95 -4.74 3.24
CA SER A 25 7.85 -4.85 1.79
C SER A 25 7.16 -6.14 1.39
N SER A 26 6.69 -6.16 0.14
CA SER A 26 6.14 -7.38 -0.46
C SER A 26 7.15 -8.51 -0.34
N GLY A 27 6.68 -9.65 0.13
CA GLY A 27 7.54 -10.82 0.32
C GLY A 27 8.13 -10.94 1.71
N ASP A 28 8.08 -9.90 2.53
CA ASP A 28 8.59 -9.97 3.90
C ASP A 28 7.71 -10.84 4.79
N ILE A 29 6.42 -10.89 4.50
CA ILE A 29 5.48 -11.77 5.19
C ILE A 29 4.70 -12.54 4.14
N PRO A 30 4.24 -13.77 4.46
CA PRO A 30 3.54 -14.59 3.47
C PRO A 30 2.28 -13.94 2.91
N GLU A 31 1.59 -13.15 3.72
CA GLU A 31 0.35 -12.50 3.31
C GLU A 31 0.55 -11.45 2.22
N TRP A 32 1.74 -10.87 2.13
CA TRP A 32 2.01 -9.84 1.14
C TRP A 32 2.76 -10.42 -0.06
N ASP A 33 2.01 -11.08 -0.91
CA ASP A 33 2.50 -11.61 -2.18
C ASP A 33 2.01 -10.72 -3.33
N SER A 34 2.20 -11.16 -4.56
CA SER A 34 1.80 -10.37 -5.73
C SER A 34 0.29 -10.09 -5.77
N VAL A 35 -0.51 -11.08 -5.39
CA VAL A 35 -1.96 -10.92 -5.34
C VAL A 35 -2.34 -9.94 -4.24
N GLY A 36 -1.73 -10.09 -3.06
CA GLY A 36 -1.96 -9.16 -1.95
C GLY A 36 -1.59 -7.74 -2.32
N ASN A 37 -0.47 -7.56 -3.04
CA ASN A 37 -0.05 -6.24 -3.45
C ASN A 37 -1.07 -5.57 -4.38
N LEU A 38 -1.59 -6.32 -5.35
CA LEU A 38 -2.61 -5.78 -6.24
C LEU A 38 -3.89 -5.41 -5.48
N ALA A 39 -4.27 -6.22 -4.50
CA ALA A 39 -5.43 -5.93 -3.67
C ALA A 39 -5.23 -4.65 -2.85
N ILE A 40 -4.02 -4.45 -2.30
CA ILE A 40 -3.68 -3.23 -1.58
C ILE A 40 -3.83 -2.01 -2.48
N ILE A 41 -3.22 -2.06 -3.66
CA ILE A 41 -3.26 -0.95 -4.61
C ILE A 41 -4.70 -0.60 -4.99
N SER A 42 -5.48 -1.62 -5.34
CA SER A 42 -6.87 -1.42 -5.74
C SER A 42 -7.71 -0.81 -4.63
N THR A 43 -7.53 -1.29 -3.40
CA THR A 43 -8.29 -0.79 -2.26
C THR A 43 -7.93 0.65 -1.94
N ILE A 44 -6.63 0.99 -2.00
CA ILE A 44 -6.20 2.37 -1.76
C ILE A 44 -6.79 3.30 -2.82
N GLU A 45 -6.79 2.90 -4.08
CA GLU A 45 -7.37 3.71 -5.14
C GLU A 45 -8.84 4.01 -4.87
N GLN A 46 -9.58 3.01 -4.41
CA GLN A 46 -10.99 3.17 -4.11
C GLN A 46 -11.22 4.06 -2.89
N GLU A 47 -10.54 3.78 -1.80
CA GLU A 47 -10.84 4.43 -0.53
C GLU A 47 -10.26 5.84 -0.43
N LEU A 48 -9.12 6.08 -1.03
CA LEU A 48 -8.48 7.40 -0.98
C LEU A 48 -8.73 8.20 -2.25
N GLU A 49 -9.45 7.64 -3.22
CA GLU A 49 -9.82 8.30 -4.47
C GLU A 49 -8.60 8.83 -5.20
N VAL A 50 -7.60 7.96 -5.36
CA VAL A 50 -6.41 8.26 -6.14
C VAL A 50 -6.29 7.24 -7.26
N GLU A 51 -5.49 7.57 -8.27
CA GLU A 51 -5.24 6.66 -9.38
C GLU A 51 -3.73 6.56 -9.57
N PHE A 52 -3.20 5.36 -9.40
CA PHE A 52 -1.76 5.13 -9.57
C PHE A 52 -1.44 4.94 -11.05
N PRO A 53 -0.44 5.68 -11.58
CA PRO A 53 0.01 5.43 -12.95
C PRO A 53 0.52 3.99 -13.11
N LEU A 54 0.19 3.37 -14.23
CA LEU A 54 0.58 1.97 -14.47
C LEU A 54 2.09 1.76 -14.38
N GLU A 55 2.85 2.73 -14.89
CA GLU A 55 4.32 2.62 -14.87
C GLU A 55 4.91 2.64 -13.47
N ASP A 56 4.16 3.16 -12.49
CA ASP A 56 4.65 3.23 -11.12
C ASP A 56 4.33 1.97 -10.31
N LEU A 57 3.44 1.11 -10.80
CA LEU A 57 2.99 -0.05 -10.04
C LEU A 57 4.10 -1.02 -9.68
N PHE A 58 5.11 -1.14 -10.54
CA PHE A 58 6.23 -2.03 -10.29
C PHE A 58 7.10 -1.57 -9.11
N ASP A 59 7.04 -0.29 -8.78
CA ASP A 59 7.83 0.28 -7.68
C ASP A 59 7.02 0.37 -6.38
N LEU A 60 5.71 0.11 -6.43
CA LEU A 60 4.85 0.22 -5.25
C LEU A 60 4.76 -1.12 -4.54
N THR A 61 5.87 -1.52 -3.93
CA THR A 61 6.00 -2.83 -3.30
C THR A 61 6.39 -2.77 -1.83
N SER A 62 6.38 -1.57 -1.23
CA SER A 62 6.68 -1.40 0.19
C SER A 62 5.73 -0.39 0.80
N VAL A 63 5.62 -0.44 2.14
CA VAL A 63 4.79 0.53 2.85
C VAL A 63 5.24 1.95 2.53
N ARG A 64 6.55 2.19 2.59
CA ARG A 64 7.12 3.51 2.33
C ARG A 64 6.82 4.00 0.91
N SER A 65 7.03 3.16 -0.09
CA SER A 65 6.81 3.57 -1.47
C SER A 65 5.35 3.89 -1.74
N ILE A 66 4.43 3.12 -1.15
CA ILE A 66 3.00 3.35 -1.32
C ILE A 66 2.59 4.66 -0.65
N ILE A 67 3.06 4.90 0.58
CA ILE A 67 2.75 6.15 1.28
C ILE A 67 3.26 7.35 0.50
N ASP A 68 4.51 7.28 0.03
CA ASP A 68 5.10 8.38 -0.73
C ASP A 68 4.31 8.69 -1.99
N GLU A 69 3.88 7.67 -2.70
CA GLU A 69 3.11 7.86 -3.93
C GLU A 69 1.75 8.48 -3.63
N VAL A 70 1.05 7.99 -2.60
CA VAL A 70 -0.24 8.56 -2.22
C VAL A 70 -0.09 10.03 -1.86
N GLN A 71 0.95 10.38 -1.11
CA GLN A 71 1.20 11.77 -0.73
C GLN A 71 1.43 12.64 -1.95
N GLN A 72 2.19 12.16 -2.92
CA GLN A 72 2.44 12.89 -4.16
C GLN A 72 1.14 13.11 -4.94
N LEU A 73 0.33 12.06 -5.07
CA LEU A 73 -0.91 12.17 -5.83
C LEU A 73 -1.92 13.11 -5.17
N LYS A 74 -1.95 13.11 -3.83
CA LYS A 74 -2.87 14.00 -3.11
C LYS A 74 -2.42 15.45 -3.11
N ASN A 75 -1.12 15.69 -3.27
CA ASN A 75 -0.57 17.05 -3.26
C ASN A 75 -0.38 17.63 -4.67
N ALA A 76 -0.68 16.86 -5.69
CA ALA A 76 -0.52 17.30 -7.08
C ALA A 76 -1.65 18.25 -7.52
#